data_1d931cbf5153ac884d478de79441839b
#
_entry.id   1d931cbf5153ac884d478de79441839b
#
_cell.length_a   1.000
_cell.length_b   1.000
_cell.length_c   1.000
_cell.angle_alpha   90.00
_cell.angle_beta   90.00
_cell.angle_gamma   90.00
#
_symmetry.space_group_name_H-M   'P 1'
#
loop_
_entity.id
_entity.type
_entity.pdbx_description
1 polymer ?
#
loop_
_entity_poly.entity_id
_entity_poly.type
_entity_poly.pdbx_seq_one_letter_code
_entity_poly.pdbx_strand_id
1 'polypeptide(L)'
;ESRNITCCMLAKKLGALKSVARVDNAEYTAHDYKEFFLKAGIDSVIYPEMLAAAEINHLIVRPWARQWWEVQGGKLLLFAVKVRRGVEILNRPLAEIASPSDPFHITAVKRGGATLIPHGNDCLEEDDLVFVMTTPSHVNFVRELLGKAHGPETHCVFYMGAADTVIHSVNTLPSHIKAKVFERDPSKFDAISAAITNPKFLLLNGDGRDIRALQDENVSHAEVFVAASQNSETNILSCLAARRMGVLKTIAMVENTDYIAMAEQLDIGSIINKKAFAAAHIYRM
;
A
#
# COMPACT_ATOMS: atom_id res chain seq x y z
N GLU A 1 -22.42 4.48 -9.72
CA GLU A 1 -22.50 3.00 -9.65
C GLU A 1 -23.40 2.41 -10.71
N SER A 2 -24.70 2.66 -10.67
CA SER A 2 -25.70 2.15 -11.63
C SER A 2 -25.31 2.41 -13.08
N ARG A 3 -24.76 3.59 -13.37
CA ARG A 3 -24.26 3.93 -14.71
C ARG A 3 -23.17 2.98 -15.18
N ASN A 4 -22.17 2.69 -14.34
CA ASN A 4 -21.06 1.79 -14.67
C ASN A 4 -21.57 0.37 -14.93
N ILE A 5 -22.45 -0.12 -14.07
CA ILE A 5 -23.08 -1.44 -14.20
C ILE A 5 -23.87 -1.54 -15.51
N THR A 6 -24.73 -0.54 -15.78
CA THR A 6 -25.54 -0.52 -17.01
C THR A 6 -24.67 -0.44 -18.27
N CYS A 7 -23.62 0.41 -18.26
CA CYS A 7 -22.68 0.49 -19.37
C CYS A 7 -21.97 -0.83 -19.65
N CYS A 8 -21.55 -1.56 -18.61
CA CYS A 8 -20.93 -2.88 -18.76
C CYS A 8 -21.89 -3.90 -19.35
N MET A 9 -23.16 -3.95 -18.88
CA MET A 9 -24.17 -4.85 -19.41
C MET A 9 -24.48 -4.56 -20.90
N LEU A 10 -24.56 -3.29 -21.28
CA LEU A 10 -24.78 -2.88 -22.68
C LEU A 10 -23.56 -3.22 -23.54
N ALA A 11 -22.36 -2.90 -23.08
CA ALA A 11 -21.12 -3.23 -23.80
C ALA A 11 -20.99 -4.73 -24.07
N LYS A 12 -21.34 -5.57 -23.08
CA LYS A 12 -21.31 -7.04 -23.25
C LYS A 12 -22.31 -7.51 -24.31
N LYS A 13 -23.52 -6.94 -24.34
CA LYS A 13 -24.52 -7.22 -25.38
C LYS A 13 -24.10 -6.74 -26.77
N LEU A 14 -23.27 -5.69 -26.84
CA LEU A 14 -22.70 -5.19 -28.09
C LEU A 14 -21.44 -5.91 -28.54
N GLY A 15 -21.04 -6.97 -27.85
CA GLY A 15 -19.93 -7.83 -28.26
C GLY A 15 -18.61 -7.61 -27.52
N ALA A 16 -18.58 -6.87 -26.43
CA ALA A 16 -17.38 -6.74 -25.62
C ALA A 16 -16.95 -8.11 -25.03
N LEU A 17 -15.68 -8.48 -25.22
CA LEU A 17 -15.13 -9.75 -24.74
C LEU A 17 -15.07 -9.82 -23.22
N LYS A 18 -14.69 -8.72 -22.57
CA LYS A 18 -14.63 -8.58 -21.11
C LYS A 18 -15.25 -7.25 -20.69
N SER A 19 -15.89 -7.23 -19.53
CA SER A 19 -16.46 -6.05 -18.91
C SER A 19 -16.07 -5.98 -17.43
N VAL A 20 -15.66 -4.80 -16.97
CA VAL A 20 -15.26 -4.56 -15.58
C VAL A 20 -16.00 -3.33 -15.08
N ALA A 21 -16.80 -3.48 -14.02
CA ALA A 21 -17.55 -2.39 -13.43
C ALA A 21 -16.84 -1.86 -12.17
N ARG A 22 -16.60 -0.55 -12.12
CA ARG A 22 -16.24 0.12 -10.86
C ARG A 22 -17.50 0.37 -10.04
N VAL A 23 -17.46 0.00 -8.77
CA VAL A 23 -18.52 0.27 -7.79
C VAL A 23 -17.98 1.12 -6.64
N ASP A 24 -18.89 1.74 -5.90
CA ASP A 24 -18.59 2.60 -4.74
C ASP A 24 -19.18 1.99 -3.44
N ASN A 25 -19.78 0.78 -3.51
CA ASN A 25 -20.29 0.04 -2.36
C ASN A 25 -19.62 -1.33 -2.29
N ALA A 26 -19.02 -1.63 -1.14
CA ALA A 26 -18.34 -2.89 -0.85
C ALA A 26 -19.25 -4.11 -0.97
N GLU A 27 -20.55 -3.98 -0.68
CA GLU A 27 -21.52 -5.09 -0.78
C GLU A 27 -21.51 -5.77 -2.14
N TYR A 28 -21.33 -4.99 -3.22
CA TYR A 28 -21.29 -5.54 -4.58
C TYR A 28 -20.05 -6.41 -4.86
N THR A 29 -19.05 -6.38 -4.00
CA THR A 29 -17.88 -7.26 -4.09
C THR A 29 -18.07 -8.58 -3.35
N ALA A 30 -19.16 -8.74 -2.59
CA ALA A 30 -19.43 -9.94 -1.83
C ALA A 30 -19.63 -11.15 -2.76
N HIS A 31 -19.26 -12.33 -2.26
CA HIS A 31 -19.29 -13.57 -3.03
C HIS A 31 -20.67 -13.88 -3.63
N ASP A 32 -21.74 -13.59 -2.90
CA ASP A 32 -23.12 -13.86 -3.27
C ASP A 32 -23.57 -13.06 -4.50
N TYR A 33 -23.02 -11.87 -4.71
CA TYR A 33 -23.32 -11.05 -5.89
C TYR A 33 -22.49 -11.40 -7.13
N LYS A 34 -21.42 -12.16 -6.98
CA LYS A 34 -20.53 -12.50 -8.09
C LYS A 34 -21.26 -13.24 -9.22
N GLU A 35 -22.07 -14.22 -8.86
CA GLU A 35 -22.86 -14.98 -9.84
C GLU A 35 -23.93 -14.12 -10.52
N PHE A 36 -24.57 -13.23 -9.76
CA PHE A 36 -25.52 -12.27 -10.29
C PHE A 36 -24.90 -11.36 -11.36
N PHE A 37 -23.72 -10.78 -11.07
CA PHE A 37 -23.02 -9.92 -12.01
C PHE A 37 -22.54 -10.68 -13.25
N LEU A 38 -22.05 -11.91 -13.10
CA LEU A 38 -21.67 -12.74 -14.24
C LEU A 38 -22.88 -13.03 -15.16
N LYS A 39 -24.02 -13.38 -14.59
CA LYS A 39 -25.26 -13.57 -15.36
C LYS A 39 -25.75 -12.28 -16.05
N ALA A 40 -25.50 -11.14 -15.43
CA ALA A 40 -25.80 -9.82 -16.02
C ALA A 40 -24.82 -9.40 -17.11
N GLY A 41 -23.76 -10.19 -17.38
CA GLY A 41 -22.73 -9.88 -18.37
C GLY A 41 -21.62 -8.98 -17.86
N ILE A 42 -21.37 -8.94 -16.55
CA ILE A 42 -20.28 -8.22 -15.94
C ILE A 42 -19.26 -9.25 -15.43
N ASP A 43 -18.08 -9.30 -16.06
CA ASP A 43 -17.08 -10.32 -15.78
C ASP A 43 -16.36 -10.07 -14.45
N SER A 44 -16.25 -8.80 -14.05
CA SER A 44 -15.62 -8.42 -12.77
C SER A 44 -16.15 -7.10 -12.23
N VAL A 45 -16.18 -7.02 -10.91
CA VAL A 45 -16.53 -5.78 -10.17
C VAL A 45 -15.31 -5.38 -9.35
N ILE A 46 -14.94 -4.10 -9.40
CA ILE A 46 -13.84 -3.55 -8.62
C ILE A 46 -14.30 -2.43 -7.70
N TYR A 47 -13.80 -2.45 -6.48
CA TYR A 47 -13.98 -1.40 -5.49
C TYR A 47 -12.60 -0.86 -5.09
N PRO A 48 -12.20 0.31 -5.60
CA PRO A 48 -10.83 0.84 -5.44
C PRO A 48 -10.42 1.03 -3.99
N GLU A 49 -11.35 1.34 -3.11
CA GLU A 49 -11.14 1.53 -1.68
C GLU A 49 -10.65 0.24 -1.01
N MET A 50 -11.25 -0.91 -1.35
CA MET A 50 -10.79 -2.22 -0.86
C MET A 50 -9.41 -2.59 -1.40
N LEU A 51 -9.15 -2.31 -2.67
CA LEU A 51 -7.83 -2.58 -3.27
C LEU A 51 -6.74 -1.76 -2.58
N ALA A 52 -7.01 -0.46 -2.34
CA ALA A 52 -6.09 0.40 -1.61
C ALA A 52 -5.91 -0.05 -0.15
N ALA A 53 -6.97 -0.46 0.53
CA ALA A 53 -6.92 -0.97 1.89
C ALA A 53 -6.05 -2.24 1.99
N ALA A 54 -6.21 -3.18 1.05
CA ALA A 54 -5.39 -4.39 0.99
C ALA A 54 -3.91 -4.06 0.81
N GLU A 55 -3.58 -3.10 -0.08
CA GLU A 55 -2.20 -2.66 -0.29
C GLU A 55 -1.62 -1.97 0.95
N ILE A 56 -2.40 -1.10 1.62
CA ILE A 56 -2.00 -0.50 2.90
C ILE A 56 -1.65 -1.59 3.90
N ASN A 57 -2.48 -2.63 4.03
CA ASN A 57 -2.25 -3.73 4.97
C ASN A 57 -1.02 -4.57 4.61
N HIS A 58 -0.76 -4.81 3.31
CA HIS A 58 0.48 -5.46 2.88
C HIS A 58 1.72 -4.68 3.35
N LEU A 59 1.66 -3.34 3.30
CA LEU A 59 2.76 -2.46 3.73
C LEU A 59 2.84 -2.30 5.25
N ILE A 60 1.73 -2.39 5.97
CA ILE A 60 1.69 -2.37 7.45
C ILE A 60 2.38 -3.61 8.01
N VAL A 61 2.06 -4.79 7.50
CA VAL A 61 2.68 -6.05 7.98
C VAL A 61 4.12 -6.23 7.48
N ARG A 62 4.54 -5.41 6.51
CA ARG A 62 5.90 -5.43 5.94
C ARG A 62 6.49 -4.01 5.90
N PRO A 63 6.75 -3.38 7.06
CA PRO A 63 7.18 -1.97 7.10
C PRO A 63 8.50 -1.71 6.39
N TRP A 64 9.33 -2.73 6.20
CA TRP A 64 10.59 -2.67 5.46
C TRP A 64 10.42 -2.54 3.94
N ALA A 65 9.26 -2.96 3.38
CA ALA A 65 8.98 -2.83 1.94
C ALA A 65 8.37 -1.46 1.60
N ARG A 66 8.67 -0.97 0.39
CA ARG A 66 8.06 0.25 -0.18
C ARG A 66 6.82 -0.07 -1.00
N GLN A 67 6.84 -1.21 -1.70
CA GLN A 67 5.76 -1.72 -2.53
C GLN A 67 5.75 -3.24 -2.44
N TRP A 68 4.58 -3.84 -2.65
CA TRP A 68 4.41 -5.28 -2.55
C TRP A 68 3.37 -5.77 -3.55
N TRP A 69 3.70 -6.79 -4.30
CA TRP A 69 2.76 -7.42 -5.25
C TRP A 69 2.88 -8.93 -5.19
N GLU A 70 1.72 -9.58 -5.23
CA GLU A 70 1.59 -11.01 -5.40
C GLU A 70 1.32 -11.32 -6.87
N VAL A 71 2.10 -12.23 -7.43
CA VAL A 71 2.02 -12.64 -8.83
C VAL A 71 1.62 -14.11 -8.88
N GLN A 72 0.82 -14.49 -9.87
CA GLN A 72 0.31 -15.86 -10.03
C GLN A 72 -0.32 -16.45 -8.76
N GLY A 73 -1.21 -15.68 -8.12
CA GLY A 73 -1.88 -16.13 -6.90
C GLY A 73 -0.95 -16.35 -5.71
N GLY A 74 0.08 -15.53 -5.58
CA GLY A 74 1.05 -15.56 -4.47
C GLY A 74 2.19 -16.57 -4.63
N LYS A 75 2.30 -17.26 -5.77
CA LYS A 75 3.44 -18.17 -6.05
C LYS A 75 4.76 -17.42 -6.22
N LEU A 76 4.69 -16.21 -6.75
CA LEU A 76 5.80 -15.29 -6.87
C LEU A 76 5.44 -13.97 -6.19
N LEU A 77 6.45 -13.33 -5.64
CA LEU A 77 6.36 -12.04 -4.98
C LEU A 77 7.28 -11.07 -5.67
N LEU A 78 6.76 -9.90 -6.03
CA LEU A 78 7.53 -8.75 -6.47
C LEU A 78 7.40 -7.68 -5.39
N PHE A 79 8.51 -7.17 -4.90
CA PHE A 79 8.50 -6.08 -3.93
C PHE A 79 9.63 -5.10 -4.16
N ALA A 80 9.42 -3.87 -3.70
CA ALA A 80 10.43 -2.82 -3.80
C ALA A 80 10.97 -2.48 -2.41
N VAL A 81 12.30 -2.39 -2.32
CA VAL A 81 13.01 -2.04 -1.09
C VAL A 81 13.97 -0.88 -1.36
N LYS A 82 13.96 0.12 -0.48
CA LYS A 82 14.94 1.20 -0.54
C LYS A 82 16.23 0.77 0.14
N VAL A 83 17.33 0.82 -0.62
CA VAL A 83 18.68 0.49 -0.11
C VAL A 83 19.18 1.64 0.76
N ARG A 84 19.77 1.32 1.91
CA ARG A 84 20.30 2.28 2.87
C ARG A 84 21.77 2.01 3.13
N ARG A 85 22.48 2.99 3.71
CA ARG A 85 23.89 2.85 4.10
C ARG A 85 24.13 1.61 4.98
N GLY A 86 25.33 1.05 4.86
CA GLY A 86 25.78 -0.05 5.70
C GLY A 86 25.31 -1.44 5.28
N VAL A 87 24.71 -1.57 4.10
CA VAL A 87 24.33 -2.86 3.52
C VAL A 87 25.47 -3.41 2.67
N GLU A 88 25.82 -4.68 2.84
CA GLU A 88 26.97 -5.31 2.17
C GLU A 88 26.92 -5.32 0.66
N ILE A 89 25.70 -5.21 0.09
CA ILE A 89 25.50 -5.23 -1.34
C ILE A 89 25.78 -3.88 -2.04
N LEU A 90 26.02 -2.81 -1.27
CA LEU A 90 26.30 -1.50 -1.85
C LEU A 90 27.64 -1.46 -2.56
N ASN A 91 27.67 -0.79 -3.72
CA ASN A 91 28.87 -0.53 -4.52
C ASN A 91 29.64 -1.80 -4.94
N ARG A 92 28.96 -2.95 -4.94
CA ARG A 92 29.51 -4.22 -5.45
C ARG A 92 28.77 -4.62 -6.74
N PRO A 93 29.48 -5.19 -7.73
CA PRO A 93 28.84 -5.72 -8.92
C PRO A 93 27.77 -6.76 -8.58
N LEU A 94 26.62 -6.68 -9.23
CA LEU A 94 25.51 -7.61 -8.96
C LEU A 94 25.90 -9.07 -9.27
N ALA A 95 26.80 -9.30 -10.21
CA ALA A 95 27.33 -10.63 -10.52
C ALA A 95 28.12 -11.28 -9.35
N GLU A 96 28.61 -10.48 -8.41
CA GLU A 96 29.28 -11.00 -7.19
C GLU A 96 28.28 -11.28 -6.06
N ILE A 97 27.09 -10.71 -6.12
CA ILE A 97 26.07 -10.77 -5.09
C ILE A 97 25.01 -11.82 -5.41
N ALA A 98 24.67 -11.95 -6.69
CA ALA A 98 23.61 -12.82 -7.17
C ALA A 98 24.13 -13.79 -8.23
N SER A 99 23.82 -15.06 -8.04
CA SER A 99 24.05 -16.12 -9.01
C SER A 99 22.76 -16.42 -9.80
N PRO A 100 22.82 -16.90 -11.03
CA PRO A 100 21.63 -17.36 -11.77
C PRO A 100 20.85 -18.48 -11.08
N SER A 101 21.47 -19.18 -10.11
CA SER A 101 20.84 -20.23 -9.31
C SER A 101 20.16 -19.71 -8.05
N ASP A 102 20.31 -18.44 -7.71
CA ASP A 102 19.73 -17.87 -6.48
C ASP A 102 18.19 -17.76 -6.59
N PRO A 103 17.51 -17.90 -5.45
CA PRO A 103 16.06 -17.94 -5.43
C PRO A 103 15.41 -16.53 -5.54
N PHE A 104 16.10 -15.56 -6.08
CA PHE A 104 15.60 -14.21 -6.31
C PHE A 104 16.19 -13.60 -7.57
N HIS A 105 15.51 -12.56 -8.08
CA HIS A 105 15.96 -11.79 -9.22
C HIS A 105 15.71 -10.30 -9.01
N ILE A 106 16.73 -9.45 -9.23
CA ILE A 106 16.57 -7.99 -9.25
C ILE A 106 16.05 -7.61 -10.63
N THR A 107 14.77 -7.23 -10.70
CA THR A 107 14.09 -6.98 -11.97
C THR A 107 14.27 -5.56 -12.48
N ALA A 108 14.41 -4.59 -11.57
CA ALA A 108 14.63 -3.19 -11.90
C ALA A 108 15.24 -2.44 -10.72
N VAL A 109 15.87 -1.32 -11.00
CA VAL A 109 16.37 -0.35 -10.02
C VAL A 109 15.87 1.03 -10.41
N LYS A 110 15.21 1.74 -9.48
CA LYS A 110 14.85 3.13 -9.69
C LYS A 110 15.86 4.02 -8.96
N ARG A 111 16.59 4.83 -9.74
CA ARG A 111 17.64 5.75 -9.26
C ARG A 111 17.38 7.14 -9.80
N GLY A 112 17.28 8.16 -8.93
CA GLY A 112 17.12 9.56 -9.33
C GLY A 112 15.96 9.83 -10.29
N GLY A 113 14.86 9.04 -10.19
CA GLY A 113 13.69 9.15 -11.07
C GLY A 113 13.76 8.30 -12.36
N ALA A 114 14.92 7.78 -12.73
CA ALA A 114 15.09 6.84 -13.86
C ALA A 114 14.90 5.39 -13.40
N THR A 115 14.33 4.57 -14.28
CA THR A 115 14.26 3.12 -14.09
C THR A 115 15.30 2.44 -14.93
N LEU A 116 16.16 1.65 -14.30
CA LEU A 116 17.25 0.90 -14.89
C LEU A 116 16.90 -0.59 -14.85
N ILE A 117 17.24 -1.30 -15.93
CA ILE A 117 17.25 -2.78 -15.94
C ILE A 117 18.68 -3.20 -15.63
N PRO A 118 18.97 -3.76 -14.44
CA PRO A 118 20.34 -3.98 -14.02
C PRO A 118 20.96 -5.18 -14.74
N HIS A 119 22.27 -5.07 -14.97
CA HIS A 119 23.13 -6.12 -15.50
C HIS A 119 24.16 -6.54 -14.46
N GLY A 120 24.87 -7.65 -14.67
CA GLY A 120 25.82 -8.18 -13.70
C GLY A 120 26.92 -7.21 -13.26
N ASN A 121 27.37 -6.31 -14.13
CA ASN A 121 28.41 -5.32 -13.82
C ASN A 121 27.89 -4.06 -13.12
N ASP A 122 26.57 -3.89 -13.04
CA ASP A 122 25.98 -2.74 -12.34
C ASP A 122 26.08 -2.93 -10.83
N CYS A 123 26.18 -1.80 -10.12
CA CYS A 123 26.21 -1.74 -8.67
C CYS A 123 24.97 -1.03 -8.14
N LEU A 124 24.51 -1.45 -6.97
CA LEU A 124 23.48 -0.71 -6.22
C LEU A 124 24.13 0.44 -5.47
N GLU A 125 23.44 1.57 -5.47
CA GLU A 125 23.82 2.78 -4.74
C GLU A 125 22.88 3.07 -3.59
N GLU A 126 23.34 3.94 -2.67
CA GLU A 126 22.47 4.42 -1.60
C GLU A 126 21.22 5.10 -2.17
N ASP A 127 20.09 4.89 -1.53
CA ASP A 127 18.77 5.39 -1.91
C ASP A 127 18.15 4.80 -3.17
N ASP A 128 18.79 3.84 -3.82
CA ASP A 128 18.16 3.05 -4.88
C ASP A 128 16.89 2.37 -4.36
N LEU A 129 15.83 2.41 -5.16
CA LEU A 129 14.65 1.59 -4.96
C LEU A 129 14.78 0.33 -5.82
N VAL A 130 15.07 -0.79 -5.18
CA VAL A 130 15.37 -2.07 -5.84
C VAL A 130 14.12 -2.92 -5.89
N PHE A 131 13.74 -3.36 -7.08
CA PHE A 131 12.61 -4.26 -7.31
C PHE A 131 13.13 -5.70 -7.39
N VAL A 132 12.65 -6.53 -6.49
CA VAL A 132 13.09 -7.92 -6.38
C VAL A 132 11.91 -8.86 -6.55
N MET A 133 12.10 -9.85 -7.40
CA MET A 133 11.18 -10.98 -7.57
C MET A 133 11.73 -12.20 -6.85
N THR A 134 10.90 -12.88 -6.07
CA THR A 134 11.27 -14.11 -5.35
C THR A 134 10.03 -14.96 -5.04
N THR A 135 10.24 -16.12 -4.43
CA THR A 135 9.13 -16.95 -3.90
C THR A 135 8.86 -16.64 -2.43
N PRO A 136 7.68 -16.96 -1.90
CA PRO A 136 7.35 -16.71 -0.48
C PRO A 136 8.35 -17.32 0.51
N SER A 137 8.91 -18.49 0.20
CA SER A 137 9.89 -19.20 1.05
C SER A 137 11.23 -18.45 1.16
N HIS A 138 11.57 -17.59 0.21
CA HIS A 138 12.88 -16.94 0.15
C HIS A 138 12.84 -15.43 0.48
N VAL A 139 11.68 -14.91 0.88
CA VAL A 139 11.54 -13.50 1.28
C VAL A 139 12.52 -13.12 2.39
N ASN A 140 12.68 -13.96 3.41
CA ASN A 140 13.58 -13.68 4.53
C ASN A 140 15.05 -13.63 4.08
N PHE A 141 15.47 -14.52 3.19
CA PHE A 141 16.80 -14.49 2.59
C PHE A 141 17.06 -13.13 1.89
N VAL A 142 16.10 -12.68 1.07
CA VAL A 142 16.23 -11.38 0.40
C VAL A 142 16.20 -10.21 1.39
N ARG A 143 15.41 -10.30 2.47
CA ARG A 143 15.41 -9.29 3.54
C ARG A 143 16.77 -9.16 4.20
N GLU A 144 17.43 -10.29 4.51
CA GLU A 144 18.79 -10.30 5.07
C GLU A 144 19.77 -9.66 4.12
N LEU A 145 19.78 -10.09 2.86
CA LEU A 145 20.64 -9.56 1.82
C LEU A 145 20.52 -8.04 1.66
N LEU A 146 19.29 -7.52 1.75
CA LEU A 146 19.00 -6.08 1.63
C LEU A 146 19.10 -5.32 2.97
N GLY A 147 19.67 -5.95 4.02
CA GLY A 147 19.86 -5.32 5.34
C GLY A 147 18.55 -4.98 6.07
N LYS A 148 17.48 -5.74 5.83
CA LYS A 148 16.15 -5.55 6.45
C LYS A 148 15.77 -6.65 7.44
N ALA A 149 16.71 -7.55 7.78
CA ALA A 149 16.47 -8.70 8.67
C ALA A 149 15.89 -8.27 10.03
N HIS A 150 16.44 -7.22 10.62
CA HIS A 150 16.09 -6.73 11.96
C HIS A 150 15.09 -5.58 11.97
N GLY A 151 14.26 -5.47 10.93
CA GLY A 151 13.16 -4.48 10.92
C GLY A 151 12.11 -4.82 11.98
N PRO A 152 11.53 -3.80 12.67
CA PRO A 152 10.50 -4.03 13.68
C PRO A 152 9.25 -4.69 13.06
N GLU A 153 8.60 -5.52 13.86
CA GLU A 153 7.24 -5.96 13.57
C GLU A 153 6.26 -4.85 13.93
N THR A 154 5.16 -4.78 13.20
CA THR A 154 4.13 -3.77 13.46
C THR A 154 3.19 -4.26 14.56
N HIS A 155 3.10 -3.49 15.63
CA HIS A 155 2.17 -3.70 16.74
C HIS A 155 1.11 -2.59 16.86
N CYS A 156 1.44 -1.39 16.38
CA CYS A 156 0.56 -0.24 16.43
C CYS A 156 0.62 0.55 15.12
N VAL A 157 -0.55 0.88 14.59
CA VAL A 157 -0.70 1.75 13.43
C VAL A 157 -1.61 2.93 13.75
N PHE A 158 -1.17 4.12 13.35
CA PHE A 158 -1.96 5.33 13.40
C PHE A 158 -2.50 5.66 12.01
N TYR A 159 -3.79 5.96 11.94
CA TYR A 159 -4.44 6.45 10.74
C TYR A 159 -4.89 7.91 10.94
N MET A 160 -4.64 8.73 9.95
CA MET A 160 -5.19 10.08 9.84
C MET A 160 -6.30 10.08 8.78
N GLY A 161 -7.53 10.32 9.25
CA GLY A 161 -8.77 10.24 8.46
C GLY A 161 -9.42 8.86 8.57
N ALA A 162 -10.75 8.83 8.47
CA ALA A 162 -11.58 7.63 8.61
C ALA A 162 -12.45 7.38 7.36
N ALA A 163 -11.89 7.58 6.16
CA ALA A 163 -12.55 7.23 4.91
C ALA A 163 -12.69 5.70 4.75
N ASP A 164 -13.53 5.25 3.82
CA ASP A 164 -13.81 3.83 3.58
C ASP A 164 -12.55 2.97 3.44
N THR A 165 -11.52 3.49 2.77
CA THR A 165 -10.22 2.81 2.65
C THR A 165 -9.62 2.49 4.03
N VAL A 166 -9.73 3.43 4.99
CA VAL A 166 -9.23 3.22 6.37
C VAL A 166 -10.10 2.22 7.10
N ILE A 167 -11.42 2.33 7.01
CA ILE A 167 -12.38 1.40 7.62
C ILE A 167 -12.09 -0.03 7.14
N HIS A 168 -11.95 -0.24 5.83
CA HIS A 168 -11.61 -1.54 5.26
C HIS A 168 -10.22 -2.03 5.69
N SER A 169 -9.23 -1.14 5.74
CA SER A 169 -7.89 -1.47 6.21
C SER A 169 -7.94 -1.95 7.67
N VAL A 170 -8.59 -1.20 8.57
CA VAL A 170 -8.70 -1.54 10.00
C VAL A 170 -9.45 -2.86 10.21
N ASN A 171 -10.53 -3.10 9.46
CA ASN A 171 -11.32 -4.34 9.56
C ASN A 171 -10.56 -5.59 9.11
N THR A 172 -9.58 -5.42 8.23
CA THR A 172 -8.79 -6.55 7.69
C THR A 172 -7.36 -6.62 8.25
N LEU A 173 -7.03 -5.79 9.24
CA LEU A 173 -5.75 -5.90 9.95
C LEU A 173 -5.63 -7.21 10.72
N PRO A 174 -4.42 -7.78 10.80
CA PRO A 174 -4.14 -8.89 11.71
C PRO A 174 -4.50 -8.54 13.16
N SER A 175 -5.09 -9.50 13.89
CA SER A 175 -5.64 -9.30 15.23
C SER A 175 -4.61 -8.88 16.31
N HIS A 176 -3.31 -9.05 16.05
CA HIS A 176 -2.26 -8.60 16.96
C HIS A 176 -1.96 -7.10 16.83
N ILE A 177 -2.31 -6.46 15.72
CA ILE A 177 -2.02 -5.05 15.45
C ILE A 177 -3.15 -4.15 16.01
N LYS A 178 -2.76 -3.15 16.78
CA LYS A 178 -3.67 -2.11 17.29
C LYS A 178 -3.79 -0.99 16.26
N ALA A 179 -5.02 -0.49 16.04
CA ALA A 179 -5.29 0.64 15.16
C ALA A 179 -5.78 1.84 15.99
N LYS A 180 -5.13 3.00 15.83
CA LYS A 180 -5.63 4.29 16.32
C LYS A 180 -6.01 5.14 15.11
N VAL A 181 -7.26 5.62 15.08
CA VAL A 181 -7.81 6.37 13.95
C VAL A 181 -8.17 7.77 14.40
N PHE A 182 -7.53 8.78 13.83
CA PHE A 182 -7.88 10.17 14.03
C PHE A 182 -8.99 10.60 13.06
N GLU A 183 -10.12 11.06 13.62
CA GLU A 183 -11.17 11.74 12.86
C GLU A 183 -11.46 13.11 13.49
N ARG A 184 -11.48 14.13 12.64
CA ARG A 184 -11.69 15.51 13.07
C ARG A 184 -13.15 15.84 13.34
N ASP A 185 -14.06 15.19 12.61
CA ASP A 185 -15.48 15.47 12.66
C ASP A 185 -16.19 14.51 13.65
N PRO A 186 -16.58 14.97 14.84
CA PRO A 186 -17.25 14.13 15.83
C PRO A 186 -18.58 13.55 15.34
N SER A 187 -19.26 14.23 14.40
CA SER A 187 -20.55 13.77 13.86
C SER A 187 -20.47 12.44 13.12
N LYS A 188 -19.24 12.03 12.71
CA LYS A 188 -19.00 10.76 12.03
C LYS A 188 -18.67 9.60 12.97
N PHE A 189 -18.48 9.85 14.26
CA PHE A 189 -17.99 8.85 15.22
C PHE A 189 -18.88 7.63 15.31
N ASP A 190 -20.19 7.83 15.42
CA ASP A 190 -21.15 6.73 15.56
C ASP A 190 -21.14 5.84 14.30
N ALA A 191 -21.10 6.47 13.11
CA ALA A 191 -21.06 5.76 11.84
C ALA A 191 -19.75 4.98 11.67
N ILE A 192 -18.59 5.59 12.00
CA ILE A 192 -17.29 4.95 11.94
C ILE A 192 -17.21 3.78 12.93
N SER A 193 -17.66 4.01 14.17
CA SER A 193 -17.65 2.98 15.22
C SER A 193 -18.54 1.79 14.87
N ALA A 194 -19.67 2.03 14.21
CA ALA A 194 -20.54 0.96 13.72
C ALA A 194 -19.95 0.19 12.53
N ALA A 195 -19.15 0.85 11.70
CA ALA A 195 -18.56 0.26 10.50
C ALA A 195 -17.26 -0.53 10.79
N ILE A 196 -16.56 -0.23 11.90
CA ILE A 196 -15.33 -0.92 12.27
C ILE A 196 -15.65 -2.10 13.21
N THR A 197 -15.29 -3.30 12.76
CA THR A 197 -15.50 -4.56 13.48
C THR A 197 -14.25 -5.05 14.21
N ASN A 198 -13.09 -4.45 13.98
CA ASN A 198 -11.85 -4.83 14.64
C ASN A 198 -11.89 -4.44 16.14
N PRO A 199 -11.76 -5.39 17.08
CA PRO A 199 -11.88 -5.09 18.51
C PRO A 199 -10.68 -4.31 19.08
N LYS A 200 -9.57 -4.21 18.35
CA LYS A 200 -8.37 -3.50 18.78
C LYS A 200 -8.21 -2.13 18.12
N PHE A 201 -9.32 -1.49 17.78
CA PHE A 201 -9.28 -0.12 17.29
C PHE A 201 -9.64 0.90 18.36
N LEU A 202 -9.10 2.09 18.24
CA LEU A 202 -9.42 3.25 19.04
C LEU A 202 -9.69 4.43 18.12
N LEU A 203 -10.86 5.02 18.23
CA LEU A 203 -11.22 6.23 17.52
C LEU A 203 -10.88 7.44 18.38
N LEU A 204 -10.09 8.36 17.82
CA LEU A 204 -9.60 9.55 18.49
C LEU A 204 -10.21 10.80 17.84
N ASN A 205 -10.79 11.68 18.67
CA ASN A 205 -11.18 13.00 18.19
C ASN A 205 -9.95 13.88 18.09
N GLY A 206 -9.64 14.34 16.88
CA GLY A 206 -8.51 15.24 16.69
C GLY A 206 -8.14 15.42 15.23
N ASP A 207 -7.37 16.44 15.01
CA ASP A 207 -6.75 16.67 13.70
C ASP A 207 -5.40 15.93 13.64
N GLY A 208 -5.31 14.91 12.82
CA GLY A 208 -4.06 14.16 12.61
C GLY A 208 -2.93 14.97 11.96
N ARG A 209 -3.14 16.27 11.72
CA ARG A 209 -2.11 17.24 11.33
C ARG A 209 -1.52 18.00 12.53
N ASP A 210 -2.22 17.99 13.65
CA ASP A 210 -1.76 18.69 14.86
C ASP A 210 -0.65 17.87 15.53
N ILE A 211 0.55 18.43 15.51
CA ILE A 211 1.75 17.82 16.09
C ILE A 211 1.57 17.56 17.59
N ARG A 212 0.86 18.44 18.31
CA ARG A 212 0.60 18.26 19.75
C ARG A 212 -0.31 17.08 19.98
N ALA A 213 -1.42 16.98 19.24
CA ALA A 213 -2.33 15.86 19.33
C ALA A 213 -1.63 14.53 19.01
N LEU A 214 -0.75 14.52 18.00
CA LEU A 214 0.07 13.36 17.67
C LEU A 214 1.05 12.98 18.79
N GLN A 215 1.65 13.99 19.46
CA GLN A 215 2.56 13.77 20.59
C GLN A 215 1.84 13.25 21.81
N ASP A 216 0.68 13.82 22.17
CA ASP A 216 -0.14 13.42 23.30
C ASP A 216 -0.59 11.95 23.17
N GLU A 217 -0.86 11.49 21.95
CA GLU A 217 -1.20 10.10 21.64
C GLU A 217 0.01 9.19 21.45
N ASN A 218 1.22 9.69 21.66
CA ASN A 218 2.49 8.94 21.52
C ASN A 218 2.69 8.32 20.13
N VAL A 219 2.44 9.07 19.06
CA VAL A 219 2.63 8.62 17.67
C VAL A 219 4.06 8.13 17.42
N SER A 220 5.06 8.70 18.11
CA SER A 220 6.46 8.28 18.00
C SER A 220 6.74 6.81 18.36
N HIS A 221 5.83 6.17 19.09
CA HIS A 221 5.93 4.75 19.44
C HIS A 221 5.19 3.82 18.47
N ALA A 222 4.53 4.38 17.47
CA ALA A 222 3.91 3.57 16.42
C ALA A 222 4.95 3.19 15.36
N GLU A 223 4.85 1.97 14.88
CA GLU A 223 5.71 1.51 13.79
C GLU A 223 5.25 2.08 12.44
N VAL A 224 3.93 2.31 12.28
CA VAL A 224 3.34 2.76 11.02
C VAL A 224 2.39 3.93 11.24
N PHE A 225 2.48 4.93 10.35
CA PHE A 225 1.53 6.04 10.23
C PHE A 225 0.95 6.07 8.82
N VAL A 226 -0.38 6.06 8.70
CA VAL A 226 -1.12 6.07 7.45
C VAL A 226 -1.89 7.38 7.33
N ALA A 227 -1.53 8.23 6.39
CA ALA A 227 -2.25 9.45 6.07
C ALA A 227 -3.21 9.19 4.90
N ALA A 228 -4.51 9.14 5.17
CA ALA A 228 -5.54 8.75 4.22
C ALA A 228 -6.75 9.71 4.22
N SER A 229 -6.49 11.01 4.37
CA SER A 229 -7.49 12.04 4.15
C SER A 229 -7.75 12.25 2.64
N GLN A 230 -8.75 13.06 2.31
CA GLN A 230 -9.08 13.39 0.90
C GLN A 230 -8.08 14.34 0.23
N ASN A 231 -7.16 14.96 0.99
CA ASN A 231 -6.22 15.95 0.49
C ASN A 231 -4.81 15.37 0.43
N SER A 232 -4.25 15.26 -0.78
CA SER A 232 -2.93 14.67 -1.05
C SER A 232 -1.79 15.43 -0.37
N GLU A 233 -1.83 16.78 -0.40
CA GLU A 233 -0.81 17.64 0.19
C GLU A 233 -0.77 17.47 1.71
N THR A 234 -1.95 17.45 2.32
CA THR A 234 -2.11 17.18 3.75
C THR A 234 -1.53 15.83 4.13
N ASN A 235 -1.81 14.80 3.35
CA ASN A 235 -1.30 13.45 3.61
C ASN A 235 0.25 13.41 3.52
N ILE A 236 0.83 14.07 2.52
CA ILE A 236 2.28 14.17 2.35
C ILE A 236 2.92 14.88 3.55
N LEU A 237 2.40 16.05 3.93
CA LEU A 237 2.94 16.84 5.03
C LEU A 237 2.82 16.13 6.38
N SER A 238 1.69 15.44 6.61
CA SER A 238 1.49 14.66 7.85
C SER A 238 2.43 13.46 7.93
N CYS A 239 2.71 12.78 6.82
CA CYS A 239 3.71 11.72 6.77
C CYS A 239 5.12 12.25 7.06
N LEU A 240 5.49 13.44 6.55
CA LEU A 240 6.77 14.08 6.88
C LEU A 240 6.87 14.42 8.37
N ALA A 241 5.78 14.95 8.96
CA ALA A 241 5.74 15.26 10.39
C ALA A 241 5.89 13.98 11.24
N ALA A 242 5.11 12.94 10.95
CA ALA A 242 5.17 11.66 11.65
C ALA A 242 6.59 11.03 11.57
N ARG A 243 7.23 11.12 10.41
CA ARG A 243 8.62 10.65 10.23
C ARG A 243 9.62 11.42 11.10
N ARG A 244 9.48 12.75 11.17
CA ARG A 244 10.33 13.61 12.05
C ARG A 244 10.12 13.31 13.53
N MET A 245 8.93 12.78 13.89
CA MET A 245 8.63 12.34 15.25
C MET A 245 9.16 10.92 15.55
N GLY A 246 9.79 10.24 14.58
CA GLY A 246 10.42 8.93 14.78
C GLY A 246 9.62 7.74 14.27
N VAL A 247 8.46 7.94 13.64
CA VAL A 247 7.70 6.83 13.03
C VAL A 247 8.52 6.21 11.90
N LEU A 248 8.69 4.90 11.96
CA LEU A 248 9.58 4.16 11.07
C LEU A 248 9.03 4.04 9.65
N LYS A 249 7.73 3.79 9.54
CA LYS A 249 7.04 3.61 8.27
C LYS A 249 5.89 4.60 8.13
N THR A 250 5.87 5.32 7.02
CA THR A 250 4.76 6.20 6.67
C THR A 250 4.16 5.78 5.34
N ILE A 251 2.84 5.89 5.22
CA ILE A 251 2.06 5.56 4.03
C ILE A 251 1.14 6.73 3.75
N ALA A 252 1.29 7.38 2.59
CA ALA A 252 0.47 8.51 2.18
C ALA A 252 -0.47 8.12 1.05
N MET A 253 -1.75 8.43 1.19
CA MET A 253 -2.70 8.36 0.07
C MET A 253 -2.56 9.63 -0.77
N VAL A 254 -2.16 9.48 -2.05
CA VAL A 254 -1.90 10.58 -2.99
C VAL A 254 -2.71 10.35 -4.25
N GLU A 255 -3.85 11.02 -4.36
CA GLU A 255 -4.76 10.87 -5.51
C GLU A 255 -4.32 11.73 -6.72
N ASN A 256 -3.65 12.85 -6.46
CA ASN A 256 -3.10 13.70 -7.51
C ASN A 256 -1.75 13.14 -7.98
N THR A 257 -1.70 12.71 -9.24
CA THR A 257 -0.51 12.12 -9.85
C THR A 257 0.68 13.08 -9.93
N ASP A 258 0.42 14.40 -10.01
CA ASP A 258 1.48 15.41 -10.10
C ASP A 258 2.32 15.49 -8.82
N TYR A 259 1.74 15.11 -7.68
CA TYR A 259 2.45 15.10 -6.41
C TYR A 259 3.24 13.82 -6.14
N ILE A 260 3.05 12.77 -6.94
CA ILE A 260 3.73 11.47 -6.70
C ILE A 260 5.24 11.63 -6.81
N ALA A 261 5.74 12.26 -7.87
CA ALA A 261 7.17 12.46 -8.08
C ALA A 261 7.81 13.30 -6.94
N MET A 262 7.13 14.37 -6.51
CA MET A 262 7.56 15.21 -5.40
C MET A 262 7.57 14.41 -4.07
N ALA A 263 6.55 13.63 -3.81
CA ALA A 263 6.43 12.82 -2.61
C ALA A 263 7.53 11.74 -2.53
N GLU A 264 7.89 11.15 -3.68
CA GLU A 264 9.02 10.21 -3.77
C GLU A 264 10.36 10.89 -3.46
N GLN A 265 10.60 12.11 -4.00
CA GLN A 265 11.81 12.89 -3.72
C GLN A 265 11.93 13.27 -2.24
N LEU A 266 10.82 13.59 -1.58
CA LEU A 266 10.77 13.89 -0.16
C LEU A 266 10.95 12.65 0.73
N ASP A 267 11.00 11.46 0.13
CA ASP A 267 11.14 10.16 0.82
C ASP A 267 10.10 9.97 1.94
N ILE A 268 8.85 10.38 1.69
CA ILE A 268 7.77 10.35 2.68
C ILE A 268 7.33 8.94 3.11
N GLY A 269 7.90 7.91 2.55
CA GLY A 269 7.49 6.54 2.81
C GLY A 269 6.89 5.87 1.58
N SER A 270 5.82 5.11 1.75
CA SER A 270 5.07 4.51 0.63
C SER A 270 3.93 5.42 0.19
N ILE A 271 3.62 5.36 -1.10
CA ILE A 271 2.56 6.15 -1.71
C ILE A 271 1.49 5.19 -2.22
N ILE A 272 0.24 5.47 -1.87
CA ILE A 272 -0.94 4.75 -2.34
C ILE A 272 -1.75 5.68 -3.24
N ASN A 273 -1.98 5.25 -4.48
CA ASN A 273 -2.88 5.92 -5.41
C ASN A 273 -3.98 4.94 -5.84
N LYS A 274 -5.21 5.17 -5.41
CA LYS A 274 -6.35 4.27 -5.68
C LYS A 274 -6.58 4.03 -7.17
N LYS A 275 -6.44 5.07 -7.99
CA LYS A 275 -6.64 4.97 -9.44
C LYS A 275 -5.58 4.10 -10.10
N ALA A 276 -4.32 4.25 -9.71
CA ALA A 276 -3.22 3.44 -10.21
C ALA A 276 -3.38 1.97 -9.80
N PHE A 277 -3.79 1.69 -8.56
CA PHE A 277 -4.05 0.31 -8.12
C PHE A 277 -5.23 -0.32 -8.84
N ALA A 278 -6.32 0.43 -9.04
CA ALA A 278 -7.46 -0.05 -9.83
C ALA A 278 -7.06 -0.34 -11.28
N ALA A 279 -6.31 0.56 -11.92
CA ALA A 279 -5.80 0.35 -13.28
C ALA A 279 -4.87 -0.87 -13.37
N ALA A 280 -3.93 -1.03 -12.44
CA ALA A 280 -3.04 -2.18 -12.38
C ALA A 280 -3.80 -3.49 -12.12
N HIS A 281 -4.88 -3.46 -11.35
CA HIS A 281 -5.73 -4.61 -11.12
C HIS A 281 -6.47 -5.02 -12.40
N ILE A 282 -7.05 -4.06 -13.12
CA ILE A 282 -7.72 -4.31 -14.42
C ILE A 282 -6.73 -4.88 -15.43
N TYR A 283 -5.51 -4.33 -15.49
CA TYR A 283 -4.50 -4.79 -16.45
C TYR A 283 -4.08 -6.26 -16.23
N ARG A 284 -4.20 -6.77 -15.01
CA ARG A 284 -3.85 -8.16 -14.64
C ARG A 284 -4.99 -9.17 -14.82
N MET A 285 -6.22 -8.70 -15.13
CA MET A 285 -7.39 -9.54 -15.43
C MET A 285 -7.36 -10.06 -16.88
#